data_5c8dc9e15888dc6b29874ff650b6efe1
#
_entry.id   5c8dc9e15888dc6b29874ff650b6efe1
#
_cell.length_a   1.000
_cell.length_b   1.000
_cell.length_c   1.000
_cell.angle_alpha   90.00
_cell.angle_beta   90.00
_cell.angle_gamma   90.00
#
_symmetry.space_group_name_H-M   'P 1'
#
loop_
_entity.id
_entity.type
_entity.pdbx_description
1 polymer ?
#
loop_
_entity_poly.entity_id
_entity_poly.type
_entity_poly.pdbx_seq_one_letter_code
_entity_poly.pdbx_strand_id
1 'polypeptide(L)'
;MLTNIIMYNDKDPNKLIKFMLILLGACIAYLIYTKFFYYTTNENFLKELLTKTEIKDDLKNMLNDVDKIFQENDLEYWISFGTLLGAVRHNDIIPWDDDIDLEIMEHDIDKLFSIEHKFKKHGYSLVKFSLGYKIYKTDGEEIKYGVHGENKYDWKYPFVDLFPMKKDDNKYILSNYMVRLMWPNCFLEKEELYPLKKYNFGKFKVMGPNNPLPVLNRLYGNNWKTEAIKTYDHRHEVGIQKIRFMLSDMNKIIEKL
;
A
#
# COMPACT_ATOMS: atom_id res chain seq x y z
N MET A 1 -46.69 21.75 -0.52
CA MET A 1 -47.02 20.70 0.47
C MET A 1 -45.80 20.45 1.39
N LEU A 2 -45.33 21.53 2.01
CA LEU A 2 -44.15 21.56 2.90
C LEU A 2 -44.32 22.70 3.95
N THR A 3 -45.49 22.70 4.61
CA THR A 3 -45.81 23.71 5.65
C THR A 3 -46.55 23.05 6.78
N ASN A 4 -45.95 22.07 7.42
CA ASN A 4 -46.30 21.64 8.76
C ASN A 4 -44.98 21.24 9.47
N ILE A 5 -44.07 22.20 9.62
CA ILE A 5 -43.07 22.14 10.68
C ILE A 5 -43.85 22.32 11.95
N ILE A 6 -44.05 21.26 12.69
CA ILE A 6 -44.67 21.21 14.00
C ILE A 6 -44.03 22.27 14.85
N MET A 7 -44.78 23.33 15.14
CA MET A 7 -44.44 24.27 16.21
C MET A 7 -44.58 23.51 17.53
N TYR A 8 -43.45 22.96 17.98
CA TYR A 8 -43.35 22.28 19.28
C TYR A 8 -43.35 23.35 20.37
N ASN A 9 -44.54 23.67 20.85
CA ASN A 9 -44.76 24.63 21.92
C ASN A 9 -44.72 23.92 23.30
N ASP A 10 -43.68 23.14 23.54
CA ASP A 10 -43.44 22.51 24.83
C ASP A 10 -42.36 23.32 25.57
N LYS A 11 -42.75 24.02 26.62
CA LYS A 11 -41.90 24.89 27.43
C LYS A 11 -40.96 24.17 28.38
N ASP A 12 -40.76 22.85 28.19
CA ASP A 12 -39.81 22.09 28.99
C ASP A 12 -38.41 22.11 28.35
N PRO A 13 -37.47 22.89 28.87
CA PRO A 13 -36.12 22.99 28.34
C PRO A 13 -35.38 21.64 28.35
N ASN A 14 -35.76 20.72 29.25
CA ASN A 14 -35.13 19.39 29.34
C ASN A 14 -35.50 18.51 28.14
N LYS A 15 -36.68 18.65 27.56
CA LYS A 15 -37.07 17.92 26.36
C LYS A 15 -36.30 18.40 25.13
N LEU A 16 -36.11 19.71 25.01
CA LEU A 16 -35.30 20.27 23.92
C LEU A 16 -33.83 19.82 24.04
N ILE A 17 -33.25 19.86 25.22
CA ILE A 17 -31.89 19.40 25.49
C ILE A 17 -31.76 17.89 25.13
N LYS A 18 -32.71 17.05 25.58
CA LYS A 18 -32.71 15.60 25.23
C LYS A 18 -32.78 15.39 23.72
N PHE A 19 -33.63 16.13 23.02
CA PHE A 19 -33.75 16.04 21.56
C PHE A 19 -32.43 16.43 20.86
N MET A 20 -31.78 17.52 21.29
CA MET A 20 -30.49 17.97 20.77
C MET A 20 -29.39 16.94 21.02
N LEU A 21 -29.37 16.31 22.21
CA LEU A 21 -28.40 15.24 22.52
C LEU A 21 -28.59 13.97 21.64
N ILE A 22 -29.84 13.61 21.35
CA ILE A 22 -30.17 12.51 20.45
C ILE A 22 -29.67 12.84 19.02
N LEU A 23 -29.94 14.05 18.51
CA LEU A 23 -29.47 14.50 17.21
C LEU A 23 -27.94 14.51 17.14
N LEU A 24 -27.27 15.02 18.16
CA LEU A 24 -25.82 15.04 18.24
C LEU A 24 -25.27 13.60 18.23
N GLY A 25 -25.86 12.69 19.01
CA GLY A 25 -25.51 11.28 19.03
C GLY A 25 -25.68 10.61 17.66
N ALA A 26 -26.78 10.88 16.96
CA ALA A 26 -27.03 10.38 15.60
C ALA A 26 -26.02 10.95 14.58
N CYS A 27 -25.68 12.24 14.68
CA CYS A 27 -24.64 12.84 13.83
C CYS A 27 -23.27 12.23 14.08
N ILE A 28 -22.89 12.01 15.34
CA ILE A 28 -21.62 11.35 15.70
C ILE A 28 -21.61 9.93 15.19
N ALA A 29 -22.68 9.15 15.37
CA ALA A 29 -22.81 7.79 14.87
C ALA A 29 -22.72 7.74 13.34
N TYR A 30 -23.36 8.68 12.62
CA TYR A 30 -23.27 8.81 11.17
C TYR A 30 -21.84 9.14 10.72
N LEU A 31 -21.15 10.07 11.40
CA LEU A 31 -19.76 10.40 11.10
C LEU A 31 -18.81 9.22 11.33
N ILE A 32 -19.03 8.46 12.43
CA ILE A 32 -18.28 7.23 12.70
C ILE A 32 -18.56 6.20 11.60
N TYR A 33 -19.82 5.99 11.23
CA TYR A 33 -20.22 5.06 10.17
C TYR A 33 -19.56 5.43 8.83
N THR A 34 -19.66 6.68 8.41
CA THR A 34 -19.05 7.13 7.13
C THR A 34 -17.53 7.01 7.15
N LYS A 35 -16.90 7.31 8.28
CA LYS A 35 -15.44 7.24 8.41
C LYS A 35 -14.91 5.81 8.40
N PHE A 36 -15.62 4.85 9.01
CA PHE A 36 -15.11 3.50 9.24
C PHE A 36 -15.77 2.41 8.38
N PHE A 37 -17.01 2.64 7.93
CA PHE A 37 -17.82 1.59 7.30
C PHE A 37 -18.32 1.95 5.91
N TYR A 38 -18.14 3.20 5.46
CA TYR A 38 -18.64 3.60 4.14
C TYR A 38 -17.80 2.95 3.02
N TYR A 39 -18.49 2.25 2.12
CA TYR A 39 -17.93 1.70 0.89
C TYR A 39 -18.40 2.55 -0.28
N THR A 40 -17.47 2.97 -1.12
CA THR A 40 -17.84 3.63 -2.36
C THR A 40 -18.22 2.60 -3.42
N THR A 41 -19.33 2.87 -4.11
CA THR A 41 -19.81 2.12 -5.29
C THR A 41 -19.84 3.01 -6.53
N ASN A 42 -19.36 4.26 -6.44
CA ASN A 42 -19.35 5.18 -7.57
C ASN A 42 -18.37 4.68 -8.64
N GLU A 43 -18.90 4.19 -9.75
CA GLU A 43 -18.14 3.59 -10.85
C GLU A 43 -17.10 4.55 -11.46
N ASN A 44 -17.44 5.82 -11.66
CA ASN A 44 -16.52 6.81 -12.20
C ASN A 44 -15.35 7.07 -11.24
N PHE A 45 -15.65 7.23 -9.96
CA PHE A 45 -14.64 7.40 -8.94
C PHE A 45 -13.72 6.16 -8.81
N LEU A 46 -14.27 4.95 -8.86
CA LEU A 46 -13.48 3.72 -8.82
C LEU A 46 -12.56 3.59 -10.06
N LYS A 47 -13.00 4.05 -11.24
CA LYS A 47 -12.14 4.11 -12.44
C LYS A 47 -10.95 5.05 -12.25
N GLU A 48 -11.16 6.18 -11.59
CA GLU A 48 -10.09 7.15 -11.30
C GLU A 48 -9.03 6.60 -10.33
N LEU A 49 -9.37 5.58 -9.52
CA LEU A 49 -8.41 4.92 -8.64
C LEU A 49 -7.41 4.03 -9.40
N LEU A 50 -7.76 3.57 -10.59
CA LEU A 50 -6.94 2.66 -11.36
C LEU A 50 -5.62 3.32 -11.77
N THR A 51 -4.53 2.64 -11.48
CA THR A 51 -3.21 3.07 -11.93
C THR A 51 -3.10 2.93 -13.44
N LYS A 52 -2.54 3.95 -14.08
CA LYS A 52 -2.34 3.97 -15.54
C LYS A 52 -1.49 2.77 -15.98
N THR A 53 -1.83 2.21 -17.14
CA THR A 53 -1.16 1.03 -17.68
C THR A 53 0.34 1.24 -17.85
N GLU A 54 0.77 2.42 -18.32
CA GLU A 54 2.17 2.76 -18.51
C GLU A 54 2.95 2.70 -17.20
N ILE A 55 2.37 3.18 -16.10
CA ILE A 55 2.99 3.13 -14.77
C ILE A 55 3.08 1.69 -14.25
N LYS A 56 2.01 0.90 -14.42
CA LYS A 56 2.03 -0.52 -14.04
C LYS A 56 3.07 -1.30 -14.83
N ASP A 57 3.24 -0.99 -16.11
CA ASP A 57 4.23 -1.64 -16.96
C ASP A 57 5.66 -1.20 -16.56
N ASP A 58 5.86 0.07 -16.25
CA ASP A 58 7.14 0.56 -15.69
C ASP A 58 7.48 -0.16 -14.38
N LEU A 59 6.57 -0.23 -13.43
CA LEU A 59 6.77 -0.92 -12.15
C LEU A 59 7.07 -2.41 -12.33
N LYS A 60 6.36 -3.10 -13.24
CA LYS A 60 6.62 -4.51 -13.55
C LYS A 60 7.98 -4.71 -14.21
N ASN A 61 8.39 -3.82 -15.12
CA ASN A 61 9.70 -3.86 -15.74
C ASN A 61 10.81 -3.64 -14.69
N MET A 62 10.64 -2.64 -13.81
CA MET A 62 11.56 -2.39 -12.70
C MET A 62 11.69 -3.61 -11.78
N LEU A 63 10.57 -4.22 -11.37
CA LEU A 63 10.59 -5.40 -10.53
C LEU A 63 11.29 -6.59 -11.20
N ASN A 64 11.03 -6.83 -12.49
CA ASN A 64 11.67 -7.89 -13.25
C ASN A 64 13.20 -7.67 -13.40
N ASP A 65 13.63 -6.43 -13.60
CA ASP A 65 15.06 -6.10 -13.69
C ASP A 65 15.74 -6.18 -12.32
N VAL A 66 15.09 -5.71 -11.24
CA VAL A 66 15.57 -5.84 -9.87
C VAL A 66 15.69 -7.30 -9.48
N ASP A 67 14.69 -8.15 -9.78
CA ASP A 67 14.72 -9.59 -9.55
C ASP A 67 15.94 -10.24 -10.23
N LYS A 68 16.19 -9.94 -11.51
CA LYS A 68 17.36 -10.47 -12.23
C LYS A 68 18.68 -10.00 -11.62
N ILE A 69 18.80 -8.70 -11.32
CA ILE A 69 20.00 -8.14 -10.70
C ILE A 69 20.26 -8.81 -9.35
N PHE A 70 19.23 -9.04 -8.54
CA PHE A 70 19.37 -9.69 -7.24
C PHE A 70 19.77 -11.15 -7.39
N GLN A 71 19.12 -11.91 -8.29
CA GLN A 71 19.47 -13.30 -8.56
C GLN A 71 20.91 -13.46 -9.08
N GLU A 72 21.35 -12.62 -10.02
CA GLU A 72 22.72 -12.63 -10.58
C GLU A 72 23.80 -12.31 -9.55
N ASN A 73 23.42 -11.73 -8.42
CA ASN A 73 24.35 -11.32 -7.37
C ASN A 73 24.10 -12.04 -6.04
N ASP A 74 23.33 -13.13 -6.03
CA ASP A 74 23.00 -13.90 -4.82
C ASP A 74 22.46 -13.01 -3.67
N LEU A 75 21.67 -11.98 -4.00
CA LEU A 75 21.00 -11.15 -3.03
C LEU A 75 19.60 -11.69 -2.82
N GLU A 76 19.34 -12.21 -1.61
CA GLU A 76 18.03 -12.74 -1.26
C GLU A 76 17.03 -11.62 -0.97
N TYR A 77 15.85 -11.73 -1.54
CA TYR A 77 14.74 -10.82 -1.31
C TYR A 77 13.40 -11.57 -1.36
N TRP A 78 12.37 -10.92 -0.87
CA TRP A 78 10.99 -11.38 -1.08
C TRP A 78 10.03 -10.20 -1.23
N ILE A 79 8.93 -10.43 -1.98
CA ILE A 79 7.85 -9.45 -2.11
C ILE A 79 7.08 -9.32 -0.80
N SER A 80 6.65 -8.10 -0.46
CA SER A 80 5.92 -7.80 0.76
C SER A 80 4.74 -6.85 0.52
N PHE A 81 4.04 -6.46 1.55
CA PHE A 81 2.94 -5.49 1.54
C PHE A 81 2.00 -5.60 0.33
N GLY A 82 1.80 -4.49 -0.40
CA GLY A 82 0.94 -4.41 -1.58
C GLY A 82 1.36 -5.36 -2.69
N THR A 83 2.64 -5.53 -2.92
CA THR A 83 3.19 -6.43 -3.93
C THR A 83 2.89 -7.91 -3.62
N LEU A 84 3.03 -8.34 -2.35
CA LEU A 84 2.64 -9.70 -1.95
C LEU A 84 1.13 -9.92 -2.10
N LEU A 85 0.32 -8.95 -1.67
CA LEU A 85 -1.12 -9.02 -1.83
C LEU A 85 -1.51 -9.10 -3.31
N GLY A 86 -0.86 -8.33 -4.17
CA GLY A 86 -1.03 -8.36 -5.62
C GLY A 86 -0.71 -9.73 -6.22
N ALA A 87 0.45 -10.28 -5.90
CA ALA A 87 0.87 -11.60 -6.36
C ALA A 87 -0.11 -12.71 -5.95
N VAL A 88 -0.60 -12.69 -4.70
CA VAL A 88 -1.50 -13.74 -4.18
C VAL A 88 -2.94 -13.59 -4.67
N ARG A 89 -3.43 -12.35 -4.82
CA ARG A 89 -4.84 -12.06 -5.12
C ARG A 89 -5.11 -11.85 -6.61
N HIS A 90 -4.16 -11.24 -7.32
CA HIS A 90 -4.31 -10.84 -8.72
C HIS A 90 -3.34 -11.57 -9.67
N ASN A 91 -2.34 -12.30 -9.15
CA ASN A 91 -1.20 -12.82 -9.92
C ASN A 91 -0.46 -11.73 -10.71
N ASP A 92 -0.55 -10.49 -10.29
CA ASP A 92 0.02 -9.28 -10.89
C ASP A 92 0.03 -8.15 -9.86
N ILE A 93 0.48 -6.96 -10.26
CA ILE A 93 0.30 -5.73 -9.49
C ILE A 93 -1.20 -5.48 -9.26
N ILE A 94 -1.56 -4.98 -8.08
CA ILE A 94 -2.93 -4.60 -7.77
C ILE A 94 -3.34 -3.48 -8.75
N PRO A 95 -4.53 -3.54 -9.41
CA PRO A 95 -4.90 -2.61 -10.47
C PRO A 95 -4.89 -1.12 -10.10
N TRP A 96 -4.97 -0.79 -8.81
CA TRP A 96 -4.96 0.57 -8.26
C TRP A 96 -3.72 0.86 -7.40
N ASP A 97 -2.73 -0.02 -7.42
CA ASP A 97 -1.45 0.17 -6.74
C ASP A 97 -0.44 0.89 -7.62
N ASP A 98 0.44 1.65 -7.02
CA ASP A 98 1.31 2.56 -7.74
C ASP A 98 2.77 2.53 -7.27
N ASP A 99 3.18 1.47 -6.56
CA ASP A 99 4.55 1.17 -6.15
C ASP A 99 4.82 -0.35 -6.09
N ILE A 100 6.02 -0.72 -5.71
CA ILE A 100 6.47 -2.10 -5.46
C ILE A 100 7.17 -2.14 -4.10
N ASP A 101 6.80 -3.13 -3.30
CA ASP A 101 7.36 -3.36 -1.97
C ASP A 101 8.19 -4.66 -1.94
N LEU A 102 9.44 -4.56 -1.55
CA LEU A 102 10.33 -5.70 -1.32
C LEU A 102 10.94 -5.64 0.09
N GLU A 103 11.25 -6.79 0.63
CA GLU A 103 12.02 -6.94 1.85
C GLU A 103 13.34 -7.65 1.56
N ILE A 104 14.42 -7.23 2.24
CA ILE A 104 15.76 -7.82 2.16
C ILE A 104 16.34 -7.95 3.56
N MET A 105 17.30 -8.86 3.75
CA MET A 105 17.99 -8.95 5.04
C MET A 105 18.92 -7.76 5.26
N GLU A 106 18.94 -7.20 6.48
CA GLU A 106 19.76 -6.03 6.80
C GLU A 106 21.28 -6.26 6.59
N HIS A 107 21.74 -7.51 6.73
CA HIS A 107 23.13 -7.84 6.49
C HIS A 107 23.53 -7.84 5.01
N ASP A 108 22.56 -7.77 4.08
CA ASP A 108 22.79 -7.67 2.64
C ASP A 108 22.86 -6.22 2.14
N ILE A 109 22.70 -5.24 3.01
CA ILE A 109 22.68 -3.81 2.62
C ILE A 109 24.01 -3.38 1.97
N ASP A 110 25.16 -3.79 2.53
CA ASP A 110 26.45 -3.48 1.93
C ASP A 110 26.59 -4.10 0.53
N LYS A 111 26.08 -5.31 0.36
CA LYS A 111 26.00 -5.99 -0.93
C LYS A 111 25.08 -5.23 -1.91
N LEU A 112 23.91 -4.76 -1.47
CA LEU A 112 23.01 -3.95 -2.26
C LEU A 112 23.74 -2.71 -2.83
N PHE A 113 24.49 -1.98 -2.00
CA PHE A 113 25.25 -0.81 -2.46
C PHE A 113 26.43 -1.19 -3.39
N SER A 114 27.06 -2.33 -3.17
CA SER A 114 28.16 -2.79 -4.05
C SER A 114 27.71 -3.04 -5.49
N ILE A 115 26.44 -3.37 -5.68
CA ILE A 115 25.83 -3.62 -7.00
C ILE A 115 25.06 -2.41 -7.56
N GLU A 116 25.10 -1.24 -6.93
CA GLU A 116 24.40 -0.02 -7.38
C GLU A 116 24.68 0.32 -8.85
N HIS A 117 25.93 0.10 -9.30
CA HIS A 117 26.32 0.34 -10.70
C HIS A 117 25.51 -0.51 -11.71
N LYS A 118 24.91 -1.64 -11.29
CA LYS A 118 24.07 -2.48 -12.14
C LYS A 118 22.69 -1.85 -12.30
N PHE A 119 22.11 -1.28 -11.23
CA PHE A 119 20.87 -0.50 -11.35
C PHE A 119 21.04 0.69 -12.29
N LYS A 120 22.17 1.41 -12.20
CA LYS A 120 22.47 2.54 -13.09
C LYS A 120 22.50 2.13 -14.57
N LYS A 121 23.00 0.93 -14.90
CA LYS A 121 22.98 0.40 -16.28
C LYS A 121 21.57 0.19 -16.83
N HIS A 122 20.60 -0.06 -15.96
CA HIS A 122 19.19 -0.22 -16.31
C HIS A 122 18.40 1.11 -16.22
N GLY A 123 19.07 2.25 -15.95
CA GLY A 123 18.41 3.55 -15.81
C GLY A 123 17.77 3.78 -14.45
N TYR A 124 18.19 3.04 -13.42
CA TYR A 124 17.70 3.18 -12.07
C TYR A 124 18.74 3.79 -11.14
N SER A 125 18.29 4.49 -10.11
CA SER A 125 19.10 5.02 -9.02
C SER A 125 18.67 4.41 -7.70
N LEU A 126 19.62 4.28 -6.76
CA LEU A 126 19.39 3.77 -5.40
C LEU A 126 19.56 4.91 -4.40
N VAL A 127 18.65 5.06 -3.45
CA VAL A 127 18.73 6.06 -2.38
C VAL A 127 18.27 5.46 -1.06
N LYS A 128 18.86 5.94 0.04
CA LYS A 128 18.39 5.68 1.40
C LYS A 128 17.32 6.72 1.77
N PHE A 129 16.24 6.27 2.40
CA PHE A 129 15.24 7.15 3.01
C PHE A 129 14.92 6.72 4.44
N SER A 130 14.00 7.41 5.11
CA SER A 130 13.73 7.20 6.55
C SER A 130 13.24 5.80 6.90
N LEU A 131 12.56 5.10 5.96
CA LEU A 131 11.97 3.78 6.23
C LEU A 131 12.82 2.62 5.69
N GLY A 132 13.75 2.90 4.76
CA GLY A 132 14.56 1.88 4.10
C GLY A 132 15.34 2.44 2.91
N TYR A 133 15.16 1.82 1.74
CA TYR A 133 15.82 2.22 0.49
C TYR A 133 14.79 2.25 -0.64
N LYS A 134 15.06 3.11 -1.64
CA LYS A 134 14.27 3.14 -2.88
C LYS A 134 15.16 2.92 -4.08
N ILE A 135 14.71 2.06 -5.01
CA ILE A 135 15.24 1.96 -6.36
C ILE A 135 14.21 2.66 -7.26
N TYR A 136 14.61 3.72 -7.97
CA TYR A 136 13.71 4.56 -8.74
C TYR A 136 14.22 4.82 -10.15
N LYS A 137 13.34 5.12 -11.09
CA LYS A 137 13.72 5.52 -12.45
C LYS A 137 14.48 6.84 -12.40
N THR A 138 15.71 6.85 -12.90
CA THR A 138 16.59 8.06 -12.90
C THR A 138 15.97 9.22 -13.68
N ASP A 139 15.24 8.90 -14.78
CA ASP A 139 14.47 9.84 -15.61
C ASP A 139 13.00 9.97 -15.19
N GLY A 140 12.63 9.43 -14.03
CA GLY A 140 11.27 9.45 -13.50
C GLY A 140 10.76 10.86 -13.14
N GLU A 141 9.51 10.92 -12.71
CA GLU A 141 8.84 12.17 -12.32
C GLU A 141 9.34 12.66 -10.96
N GLU A 142 9.73 13.92 -10.85
CA GLU A 142 10.10 14.53 -9.57
C GLU A 142 8.88 14.63 -8.64
N ILE A 143 9.04 14.17 -7.41
CA ILE A 143 7.99 14.28 -6.39
C ILE A 143 8.26 15.51 -5.54
N LYS A 144 7.33 16.47 -5.57
CA LYS A 144 7.44 17.74 -4.86
C LYS A 144 6.56 17.74 -3.60
N TYR A 145 7.03 18.41 -2.57
CA TYR A 145 6.29 18.60 -1.33
C TYR A 145 6.46 20.03 -0.78
N GLY A 146 5.69 20.37 0.27
CA GLY A 146 5.58 21.75 0.77
C GLY A 146 4.35 22.45 0.21
N VAL A 147 3.95 23.57 0.83
CA VAL A 147 2.71 24.30 0.50
C VAL A 147 2.64 24.74 -0.95
N HIS A 148 3.79 25.07 -1.55
CA HIS A 148 3.93 25.53 -2.93
C HIS A 148 4.79 24.60 -3.80
N GLY A 149 5.09 23.37 -3.32
CA GLY A 149 5.98 22.45 -4.01
C GLY A 149 7.43 22.93 -4.09
N GLU A 150 7.86 23.71 -3.09
CA GLU A 150 9.21 24.31 -3.00
C GLU A 150 10.31 23.31 -2.70
N ASN A 151 9.94 22.15 -2.15
CA ASN A 151 10.86 21.07 -1.85
C ASN A 151 10.64 19.88 -2.78
N LYS A 152 11.63 18.99 -2.85
CA LYS A 152 11.52 17.72 -3.57
C LYS A 152 12.20 16.61 -2.79
N TYR A 153 11.74 15.39 -3.01
CA TYR A 153 12.39 14.20 -2.49
C TYR A 153 13.67 13.88 -3.28
N ASP A 154 14.58 13.12 -2.66
CA ASP A 154 15.82 12.65 -3.28
C ASP A 154 15.59 11.50 -4.28
N TRP A 155 14.34 11.02 -4.41
CA TRP A 155 13.91 10.00 -5.35
C TRP A 155 12.81 10.51 -6.28
N LYS A 156 12.56 9.76 -7.34
CA LYS A 156 11.56 10.04 -8.35
C LYS A 156 10.55 8.90 -8.46
N TYR A 157 9.42 9.16 -9.06
CA TYR A 157 8.37 8.19 -9.32
C TYR A 157 8.47 7.68 -10.78
N PRO A 158 8.22 6.38 -11.07
CA PRO A 158 7.90 5.30 -10.12
C PRO A 158 9.15 4.72 -9.43
N PHE A 159 8.92 3.93 -8.36
CA PHE A 159 9.98 3.32 -7.56
C PHE A 159 9.61 1.95 -7.00
N VAL A 160 10.63 1.24 -6.53
CA VAL A 160 10.56 0.01 -5.74
C VAL A 160 11.07 0.33 -4.34
N ASP A 161 10.28 0.08 -3.32
CA ASP A 161 10.66 0.18 -1.92
C ASP A 161 11.36 -1.08 -1.43
N LEU A 162 12.44 -0.90 -0.67
CA LEU A 162 13.20 -1.97 -0.04
C LEU A 162 13.22 -1.77 1.47
N PHE A 163 12.60 -2.68 2.21
CA PHE A 163 12.53 -2.65 3.65
C PHE A 163 13.54 -3.65 4.26
N PRO A 164 14.55 -3.16 5.01
CA PRO A 164 15.49 -4.06 5.69
C PRO A 164 14.81 -4.84 6.81
N MET A 165 15.04 -6.14 6.81
CA MET A 165 14.57 -7.09 7.79
C MET A 165 15.72 -7.68 8.60
N LYS A 166 15.48 -7.97 9.86
CA LYS A 166 16.42 -8.71 10.70
C LYS A 166 15.76 -9.90 11.36
N LYS A 167 16.57 -10.90 11.65
CA LYS A 167 16.14 -12.03 12.47
C LYS A 167 16.06 -11.62 13.93
N ASP A 168 14.95 -11.96 14.58
CA ASP A 168 14.70 -11.77 16.00
C ASP A 168 14.07 -13.07 16.54
N ASP A 169 14.91 -13.90 17.17
CA ASP A 169 14.57 -15.26 17.56
C ASP A 169 14.02 -16.10 16.40
N ASN A 170 12.77 -16.52 16.42
CA ASN A 170 12.11 -17.29 15.36
C ASN A 170 11.36 -16.44 14.35
N LYS A 171 11.52 -15.11 14.39
CA LYS A 171 10.82 -14.14 13.52
C LYS A 171 11.80 -13.34 12.69
N TYR A 172 11.27 -12.82 11.60
CA TYR A 172 11.88 -11.79 10.79
C TYR A 172 11.05 -10.53 10.94
N ILE A 173 11.69 -9.45 11.39
CA ILE A 173 11.05 -8.17 11.72
C ILE A 173 11.75 -7.02 10.97
N LEU A 174 11.05 -5.94 10.72
CA LEU A 174 11.66 -4.72 10.17
C LEU A 174 12.83 -4.27 11.05
N SER A 175 13.99 -3.99 10.46
CA SER A 175 15.20 -3.61 11.19
C SER A 175 15.06 -2.27 11.89
N ASN A 176 14.40 -1.30 11.23
CA ASN A 176 14.18 0.03 11.78
C ASN A 176 13.11 0.00 12.88
N TYR A 177 13.46 0.42 14.07
CA TYR A 177 12.55 0.44 15.24
C TYR A 177 11.34 1.34 15.03
N MET A 178 11.52 2.53 14.43
CA MET A 178 10.41 3.47 14.19
C MET A 178 9.42 2.90 13.17
N VAL A 179 9.92 2.20 12.15
CA VAL A 179 9.08 1.53 11.16
C VAL A 179 8.27 0.39 11.80
N ARG A 180 8.86 -0.37 12.75
CA ARG A 180 8.12 -1.38 13.52
C ARG A 180 6.99 -0.79 14.36
N LEU A 181 7.17 0.41 14.90
CA LEU A 181 6.11 1.09 15.64
C LEU A 181 4.95 1.51 14.72
N MET A 182 5.25 1.88 13.49
CA MET A 182 4.23 2.23 12.48
C MET A 182 3.48 0.99 11.98
N TRP A 183 4.20 -0.13 11.79
CA TRP A 183 3.66 -1.39 11.27
C TRP A 183 3.97 -2.58 12.19
N PRO A 184 3.38 -2.63 13.39
CA PRO A 184 3.70 -3.65 14.41
C PRO A 184 3.33 -5.08 13.97
N ASN A 185 2.44 -5.21 13.00
CA ASN A 185 2.00 -6.49 12.43
C ASN A 185 2.86 -6.96 11.24
N CYS A 186 3.85 -6.17 10.82
CA CYS A 186 4.78 -6.52 9.75
C CYS A 186 5.93 -7.35 10.29
N PHE A 187 5.72 -8.65 10.36
CA PHE A 187 6.72 -9.66 10.67
C PHE A 187 6.37 -10.98 9.99
N LEU A 188 7.35 -11.86 9.87
CA LEU A 188 7.17 -13.24 9.38
C LEU A 188 7.76 -14.20 10.41
N GLU A 189 7.03 -15.27 10.74
CA GLU A 189 7.61 -16.42 11.42
C GLU A 189 8.54 -17.14 10.43
N LYS A 190 9.52 -17.88 10.93
CA LYS A 190 10.48 -18.58 10.08
C LYS A 190 9.80 -19.50 9.06
N GLU A 191 8.78 -20.23 9.47
CA GLU A 191 8.03 -21.17 8.64
C GLU A 191 7.08 -20.46 7.66
N GLU A 192 6.72 -19.21 7.94
CA GLU A 192 5.97 -18.36 7.01
C GLU A 192 6.87 -17.84 5.89
N LEU A 193 8.14 -17.52 6.20
CA LEU A 193 9.09 -16.99 5.24
C LEU A 193 9.75 -18.10 4.42
N TYR A 194 10.29 -19.12 5.06
CA TYR A 194 11.14 -20.12 4.40
C TYR A 194 10.50 -21.51 4.25
N PRO A 195 10.89 -22.24 3.17
CA PRO A 195 11.72 -21.80 2.04
C PRO A 195 10.97 -20.80 1.16
N LEU A 196 11.66 -19.79 0.61
CA LEU A 196 11.04 -18.84 -0.31
C LEU A 196 10.41 -19.56 -1.51
N LYS A 197 9.31 -19.03 -2.02
CA LYS A 197 8.57 -19.57 -3.17
C LYS A 197 8.49 -18.55 -4.30
N LYS A 198 8.33 -19.07 -5.53
CA LYS A 198 8.06 -18.23 -6.71
C LYS A 198 6.57 -18.00 -6.87
N TYR A 199 6.17 -16.74 -6.98
CA TYR A 199 4.82 -16.28 -7.25
C TYR A 199 4.70 -15.78 -8.68
N ASN A 200 3.56 -16.00 -9.33
CA ASN A 200 3.26 -15.37 -10.60
C ASN A 200 3.06 -13.86 -10.37
N PHE A 201 3.62 -13.04 -11.28
CA PHE A 201 3.45 -11.60 -11.28
C PHE A 201 3.39 -11.10 -12.73
N GLY A 202 2.17 -11.06 -13.28
CA GLY A 202 1.98 -10.83 -14.70
C GLY A 202 2.64 -11.91 -15.57
N LYS A 203 3.65 -11.51 -16.36
CA LYS A 203 4.34 -12.41 -17.32
C LYS A 203 5.60 -13.09 -16.76
N PHE A 204 5.97 -12.84 -15.52
CA PHE A 204 7.17 -13.40 -14.89
C PHE A 204 6.87 -13.90 -13.48
N LYS A 205 7.89 -14.36 -12.77
CA LYS A 205 7.77 -14.85 -11.40
C LYS A 205 8.75 -14.10 -10.50
N VAL A 206 8.35 -13.88 -9.26
CA VAL A 206 9.12 -13.19 -8.22
C VAL A 206 9.22 -14.05 -6.97
N MET A 207 10.23 -13.81 -6.15
CA MET A 207 10.40 -14.49 -4.86
C MET A 207 9.47 -13.92 -3.80
N GLY A 208 8.87 -14.79 -3.01
CA GLY A 208 7.99 -14.40 -1.92
C GLY A 208 7.99 -15.43 -0.78
N PRO A 209 7.30 -15.15 0.33
CA PRO A 209 7.28 -16.01 1.51
C PRO A 209 6.63 -17.36 1.23
N ASN A 210 7.04 -18.38 2.00
CA ASN A 210 6.51 -19.75 1.90
C ASN A 210 4.99 -19.83 2.12
N ASN A 211 4.51 -19.15 3.17
CA ASN A 211 3.09 -19.10 3.52
C ASN A 211 2.63 -17.66 3.71
N PRO A 212 2.03 -17.04 2.69
CA PRO A 212 1.66 -15.63 2.73
C PRO A 212 0.38 -15.35 3.54
N LEU A 213 -0.48 -16.37 3.77
CA LEU A 213 -1.82 -16.14 4.32
C LEU A 213 -1.82 -15.54 5.73
N PRO A 214 -1.00 -16.02 6.70
CA PRO A 214 -0.97 -15.41 8.03
C PRO A 214 -0.48 -13.96 7.98
N VAL A 215 0.52 -13.66 7.15
CA VAL A 215 1.07 -12.32 6.95
C VAL A 215 0.00 -11.38 6.40
N LEU A 216 -0.69 -11.78 5.33
CA LEU A 216 -1.75 -10.98 4.71
C LEU A 216 -2.93 -10.75 5.67
N ASN A 217 -3.29 -11.76 6.46
CA ASN A 217 -4.34 -11.61 7.47
C ASN A 217 -3.93 -10.64 8.60
N ARG A 218 -2.66 -10.62 9.01
CA ARG A 218 -2.16 -9.66 10.01
C ARG A 218 -2.10 -8.23 9.47
N LEU A 219 -1.68 -8.06 8.22
CA LEU A 219 -1.53 -6.73 7.61
C LEU A 219 -2.87 -6.12 7.17
N TYR A 220 -3.76 -6.93 6.58
CA TYR A 220 -4.95 -6.44 5.90
C TYR A 220 -6.28 -6.90 6.54
N GLY A 221 -6.23 -7.72 7.60
CA GLY A 221 -7.43 -8.35 8.17
C GLY A 221 -7.94 -9.51 7.31
N ASN A 222 -9.01 -10.18 7.76
CA ASN A 222 -9.51 -11.38 7.08
C ASN A 222 -10.29 -11.11 5.79
N ASN A 223 -10.65 -9.86 5.54
CA ASN A 223 -11.51 -9.44 4.44
C ASN A 223 -10.75 -9.08 3.15
N TRP A 224 -9.41 -9.16 3.13
CA TRP A 224 -8.61 -8.75 1.98
C TRP A 224 -8.93 -9.48 0.67
N LYS A 225 -9.63 -10.62 0.75
CA LYS A 225 -10.11 -11.39 -0.43
C LYS A 225 -11.36 -10.82 -1.08
N THR A 226 -12.10 -9.97 -0.38
CA THR A 226 -13.39 -9.43 -0.84
C THR A 226 -13.43 -7.91 -0.82
N GLU A 227 -12.59 -7.28 -0.03
CA GLU A 227 -12.55 -5.85 0.18
C GLU A 227 -11.21 -5.27 -0.22
N ALA A 228 -11.24 -4.00 -0.61
CA ALA A 228 -10.04 -3.21 -0.88
C ALA A 228 -10.08 -1.88 -0.13
N ILE A 229 -8.89 -1.42 0.23
CA ILE A 229 -8.67 -0.15 0.90
C ILE A 229 -7.51 0.54 0.18
N LYS A 230 -7.69 1.83 -0.19
CA LYS A 230 -6.61 2.71 -0.61
C LYS A 230 -6.48 3.86 0.39
N THR A 231 -5.25 4.12 0.85
CA THR A 231 -4.97 5.13 1.89
C THR A 231 -3.78 6.01 1.55
N TYR A 232 -3.06 5.69 0.47
CA TYR A 232 -1.84 6.38 0.10
C TYR A 232 -1.75 6.58 -1.41
N ASP A 233 -1.06 7.63 -1.83
CA ASP A 233 -0.72 7.97 -3.21
C ASP A 233 0.81 8.14 -3.27
N HIS A 234 1.50 7.11 -3.81
CA HIS A 234 2.97 7.08 -3.86
C HIS A 234 3.53 8.04 -4.92
N ARG A 235 2.74 8.36 -5.96
CA ARG A 235 3.16 9.35 -6.95
C ARG A 235 3.38 10.73 -6.33
N HIS A 236 2.63 11.07 -5.28
CA HIS A 236 2.75 12.34 -4.57
C HIS A 236 3.32 12.20 -3.16
N GLU A 237 3.59 10.96 -2.70
CA GLU A 237 4.06 10.63 -1.34
C GLU A 237 3.16 11.22 -0.24
N VAL A 238 1.84 11.07 -0.39
CA VAL A 238 0.85 11.61 0.54
C VAL A 238 -0.18 10.58 0.98
N GLY A 239 -0.53 10.64 2.26
CA GLY A 239 -1.72 9.93 2.77
C GLY A 239 -2.99 10.55 2.20
N ILE A 240 -3.90 9.70 1.72
CA ILE A 240 -5.21 10.12 1.24
C ILE A 240 -6.31 9.70 2.20
N GLN A 241 -7.49 10.32 2.08
CA GLN A 241 -8.65 9.85 2.82
C GLN A 241 -8.89 8.36 2.50
N LYS A 242 -9.12 7.55 3.54
CA LYS A 242 -9.37 6.13 3.41
C LYS A 242 -10.55 5.83 2.50
N ILE A 243 -10.28 5.19 1.38
CA ILE A 243 -11.26 4.75 0.40
C ILE A 243 -11.46 3.25 0.59
N ARG A 244 -12.72 2.81 0.76
CA ARG A 244 -13.10 1.40 0.85
C ARG A 244 -14.04 1.03 -0.29
N PHE A 245 -13.84 -0.14 -0.89
CA PHE A 245 -14.71 -0.67 -1.93
C PHE A 245 -14.69 -2.20 -1.97
N MET A 246 -15.72 -2.79 -2.56
CA MET A 246 -15.78 -4.23 -2.77
C MET A 246 -15.00 -4.59 -4.02
N LEU A 247 -14.22 -5.66 -3.95
CA LEU A 247 -13.47 -6.17 -5.12
C LEU A 247 -14.42 -6.55 -6.28
N SER A 248 -15.60 -7.07 -5.98
CA SER A 248 -16.61 -7.38 -6.98
C SER A 248 -17.02 -6.17 -7.83
N ASP A 249 -17.06 -4.96 -7.26
CA ASP A 249 -17.43 -3.76 -7.99
C ASP A 249 -16.27 -3.27 -8.86
N MET A 250 -15.05 -3.32 -8.34
CA MET A 250 -13.85 -2.99 -9.12
C MET A 250 -13.63 -3.98 -10.28
N ASN A 251 -13.82 -5.28 -10.05
CA ASN A 251 -13.67 -6.29 -11.10
C ASN A 251 -14.66 -6.07 -12.25
N LYS A 252 -15.93 -5.73 -11.97
CA LYS A 252 -16.90 -5.36 -13.01
C LYS A 252 -16.45 -4.16 -13.86
N ILE A 253 -15.71 -3.23 -13.25
CA ILE A 253 -15.17 -2.07 -13.95
C ILE A 253 -14.01 -2.49 -14.86
N ILE A 254 -13.09 -3.29 -14.33
CA ILE A 254 -11.91 -3.77 -15.07
C ILE A 254 -12.32 -4.63 -16.27
N GLU A 255 -13.35 -5.47 -16.14
CA GLU A 255 -13.88 -6.31 -17.22
C GLU A 255 -14.51 -5.50 -18.37
N LYS A 256 -14.87 -4.24 -18.14
CA LYS A 256 -15.44 -3.34 -19.16
C LYS A 256 -14.39 -2.48 -19.88
N LEU A 257 -13.13 -2.49 -19.42
CA LEU A 257 -12.01 -1.71 -20.00
C LEU A 257 -11.20 -2.53 -20.98
#